data_2d1c0f815f29f55093bae3662e15ae85
#
_entry.id   2d1c0f815f29f55093bae3662e15ae85
#
_cell.length_a   1.000
_cell.length_b   1.000
_cell.length_c   1.000
_cell.angle_alpha   90.00
_cell.angle_beta   90.00
_cell.angle_gamma   90.00
#
_symmetry.space_group_name_H-M   'P 1'
#
loop_
_entity.id
_entity.type
_entity.pdbx_description
1 polymer ?
#
loop_
_entity_poly.entity_id
_entity_poly.type
_entity_poly.pdbx_seq_one_letter_code
_entity_poly.pdbx_strand_id
1 'polypeptide(L)'
;MNKMDRIRHTIFWISFIGILSFSSCRQPGGNSPGSEFMPDMAHSIAYEANYYNYYYNNTWGSKDEYYQFVQPRLPVAGTIPRGYAGAKPSGHAISDESNSIVVTPNGSVPYYYEISDEGRAKAIAEILENPYPITENGLKKGKELYDIFCGICHGDKGDGAGYLVRDEGGVYPVQPAILVSDEFTEASNGRFYHSIMNGINLMGAYKDKLNYEERWQVIHYIRSLQAREHGKVYNQYTNTLNTIDRPAGDHATDAITQLVK
;
A
#
# COMPACT_ATOMS: atom_id res chain seq x y z
N MET A 1 31.11 46.13 -46.39
CA MET A 1 30.15 45.65 -45.36
C MET A 1 30.24 46.61 -44.18
N ASN A 2 29.19 47.36 -43.95
CA ASN A 2 29.13 48.41 -42.92
C ASN A 2 29.19 47.79 -41.53
N LYS A 3 29.73 48.52 -40.55
CA LYS A 3 29.80 48.09 -39.14
C LYS A 3 28.44 47.60 -38.62
N MET A 4 27.36 48.22 -39.09
CA MET A 4 26.00 47.88 -38.74
C MET A 4 25.51 46.56 -39.33
N ASP A 5 25.94 46.20 -40.52
CA ASP A 5 25.62 44.91 -41.15
C ASP A 5 26.31 43.75 -40.44
N ARG A 6 27.54 43.96 -39.98
CA ARG A 6 28.24 42.94 -39.16
C ARG A 6 27.55 42.67 -37.85
N ILE A 7 27.09 43.71 -37.18
CA ILE A 7 26.33 43.57 -35.90
C ILE A 7 25.01 42.79 -36.14
N ARG A 8 24.26 43.12 -37.19
CA ARG A 8 23.03 42.42 -37.54
C ARG A 8 23.28 40.94 -37.87
N HIS A 9 24.33 40.63 -38.62
CA HIS A 9 24.71 39.23 -38.88
C HIS A 9 25.12 38.49 -37.61
N THR A 10 25.85 39.12 -36.72
CA THR A 10 26.27 38.50 -35.48
C THR A 10 25.06 38.20 -34.57
N ILE A 11 24.14 39.17 -34.43
CA ILE A 11 22.91 38.97 -33.67
C ILE A 11 22.04 37.86 -34.28
N PHE A 12 21.93 37.83 -35.61
CA PHE A 12 21.18 36.77 -36.32
C PHE A 12 21.77 35.38 -36.01
N TRP A 13 23.09 35.21 -36.11
CA TRP A 13 23.71 33.91 -35.83
C TRP A 13 23.64 33.51 -34.37
N ILE A 14 23.74 34.46 -33.43
CA ILE A 14 23.57 34.19 -31.99
C ILE A 14 22.13 33.75 -31.72
N SER A 15 21.12 34.43 -32.27
CA SER A 15 19.73 34.06 -32.15
C SER A 15 19.44 32.69 -32.78
N PHE A 16 20.01 32.40 -33.94
CA PHE A 16 19.83 31.13 -34.63
C PHE A 16 20.45 29.95 -33.83
N ILE A 17 21.63 30.14 -33.27
CA ILE A 17 22.26 29.15 -32.38
C ILE A 17 21.46 28.96 -31.11
N GLY A 18 20.91 30.06 -30.54
CA GLY A 18 20.02 29.99 -29.37
C GLY A 18 18.77 29.18 -29.66
N ILE A 19 18.10 29.38 -30.77
CA ILE A 19 16.91 28.64 -31.18
C ILE A 19 17.21 27.13 -31.36
N LEU A 20 18.34 26.80 -31.97
CA LEU A 20 18.78 25.41 -32.14
C LEU A 20 19.11 24.74 -30.82
N SER A 21 19.59 25.47 -29.83
CA SER A 21 19.89 24.93 -28.49
C SER A 21 18.60 24.58 -27.71
N PHE A 22 17.53 25.34 -27.91
CA PHE A 22 16.24 25.05 -27.26
C PHE A 22 15.50 23.86 -27.89
N SER A 23 15.78 23.50 -29.13
CA SER A 23 15.14 22.34 -29.78
C SER A 23 15.80 21.00 -29.43
N SER A 24 16.90 21.01 -28.68
CA SER A 24 17.65 19.80 -28.32
C SER A 24 17.08 19.02 -27.17
N CYS A 25 16.20 19.60 -26.33
CA CYS A 25 15.60 18.91 -25.22
C CYS A 25 14.36 18.11 -25.68
N ARG A 26 14.57 16.87 -26.04
CA ARG A 26 13.50 15.95 -26.37
C ARG A 26 13.06 15.20 -25.11
N GLN A 27 11.80 15.35 -24.73
CA GLN A 27 11.26 14.61 -23.60
C GLN A 27 11.08 13.13 -23.97
N PRO A 28 11.39 12.20 -23.05
CA PRO A 28 11.07 10.79 -23.24
C PRO A 28 9.56 10.60 -23.31
N GLY A 29 9.11 9.68 -24.15
CA GLY A 29 7.70 9.36 -24.29
C GLY A 29 7.44 8.14 -25.14
N GLY A 30 6.52 7.29 -24.73
CA GLY A 30 6.25 6.03 -25.40
C GLY A 30 7.50 5.14 -25.47
N ASN A 31 7.88 4.74 -26.67
CA ASN A 31 9.09 3.93 -26.93
C ASN A 31 10.36 4.78 -27.16
N SER A 32 10.30 6.10 -26.95
CA SER A 32 11.44 6.98 -27.12
C SER A 32 12.06 7.34 -25.78
N PRO A 33 13.32 6.98 -25.53
CA PRO A 33 14.01 7.32 -24.28
C PRO A 33 14.37 8.83 -24.17
N GLY A 34 14.01 9.64 -25.15
CA GLY A 34 14.33 11.08 -25.17
C GLY A 34 15.81 11.34 -25.45
N SER A 35 16.41 12.20 -24.61
CA SER A 35 17.81 12.63 -24.74
C SER A 35 18.79 11.83 -23.88
N GLU A 36 18.40 10.68 -23.38
CA GLU A 36 19.29 9.83 -22.59
C GLU A 36 20.45 9.31 -23.46
N PHE A 37 21.65 9.39 -22.91
CA PHE A 37 22.83 8.86 -23.60
C PHE A 37 22.87 7.35 -23.43
N MET A 38 22.71 6.62 -24.55
CA MET A 38 22.74 5.15 -24.60
C MET A 38 21.84 4.48 -23.52
N PRO A 39 20.55 4.78 -23.48
CA PRO A 39 19.66 4.21 -22.47
C PRO A 39 19.55 2.69 -22.56
N ASP A 40 19.79 2.12 -23.76
CA ASP A 40 19.80 0.70 -24.09
C ASP A 40 18.67 -0.05 -23.38
N MET A 41 18.98 -0.89 -22.38
CA MET A 41 18.00 -1.64 -21.60
C MET A 41 17.63 -0.97 -20.27
N ALA A 42 17.94 0.30 -20.09
CA ALA A 42 17.59 1.03 -18.87
C ALA A 42 16.08 1.10 -18.61
N HIS A 43 15.31 1.08 -19.69
CA HIS A 43 13.85 1.10 -19.63
C HIS A 43 13.26 -0.07 -20.42
N SER A 44 12.48 -0.89 -19.75
CA SER A 44 11.73 -1.97 -20.42
C SER A 44 10.60 -1.38 -21.27
N ILE A 45 10.52 -1.76 -22.55
CA ILE A 45 9.37 -1.47 -23.42
C ILE A 45 8.21 -2.44 -23.22
N ALA A 46 8.45 -3.54 -22.52
CA ALA A 46 7.41 -4.51 -22.20
C ALA A 46 6.37 -3.93 -21.22
N TYR A 47 5.13 -4.36 -21.36
CA TYR A 47 4.10 -4.07 -20.38
C TYR A 47 4.31 -4.97 -19.15
N GLU A 48 4.82 -4.39 -18.09
CA GLU A 48 5.05 -5.09 -16.83
C GLU A 48 3.98 -4.69 -15.81
N ALA A 49 3.22 -5.68 -15.35
CA ALA A 49 2.24 -5.45 -14.29
C ALA A 49 2.94 -5.07 -12.98
N ASN A 50 2.29 -4.21 -12.19
CA ASN A 50 2.79 -3.68 -10.93
C ASN A 50 4.04 -2.80 -11.05
N TYR A 51 4.45 -2.44 -12.26
CA TYR A 51 5.54 -1.50 -12.51
C TYR A 51 4.99 -0.08 -12.66
N TYR A 52 5.73 0.90 -12.16
CA TYR A 52 5.36 2.31 -12.28
C TYR A 52 5.79 2.89 -13.62
N ASN A 53 4.89 3.56 -14.33
CA ASN A 53 5.20 4.26 -15.58
C ASN A 53 6.00 5.55 -15.40
N TYR A 54 6.26 5.90 -14.18
CA TYR A 54 6.84 7.17 -13.77
C TYR A 54 8.06 7.60 -14.60
N TYR A 55 8.99 6.69 -14.87
CA TYR A 55 10.22 6.99 -15.60
C TYR A 55 10.00 7.19 -17.09
N TYR A 56 9.02 6.54 -17.68
CA TYR A 56 8.76 6.63 -19.11
C TYR A 56 8.05 7.89 -19.53
N ASN A 57 7.14 8.34 -18.71
CA ASN A 57 6.24 9.41 -19.06
C ASN A 57 6.66 10.72 -18.45
N ASN A 58 7.82 10.72 -17.84
CA ASN A 58 8.54 11.82 -17.23
C ASN A 58 7.68 13.04 -17.01
N THR A 59 7.13 13.15 -15.86
CA THR A 59 5.97 13.86 -15.42
C THR A 59 6.14 15.38 -15.30
N TRP A 60 6.64 16.02 -16.33
CA TRP A 60 6.55 17.46 -16.50
C TRP A 60 5.19 17.89 -17.10
N GLY A 61 4.29 16.92 -17.23
CA GLY A 61 2.94 17.10 -17.68
C GLY A 61 1.99 17.69 -16.62
N SER A 62 0.71 17.59 -16.89
CA SER A 62 -0.33 18.04 -15.99
C SER A 62 -0.35 17.21 -14.69
N LYS A 63 -1.00 17.75 -13.65
CA LYS A 63 -1.21 17.05 -12.38
C LYS A 63 -1.99 15.74 -12.57
N ASP A 64 -2.89 15.69 -13.54
CA ASP A 64 -3.69 14.50 -13.84
C ASP A 64 -2.84 13.41 -14.48
N GLU A 65 -1.94 13.76 -15.39
CA GLU A 65 -0.96 12.84 -15.95
C GLU A 65 -0.03 12.30 -14.87
N TYR A 66 0.44 13.15 -13.96
CA TYR A 66 1.25 12.71 -12.84
C TYR A 66 0.53 11.65 -12.00
N TYR A 67 -0.72 11.87 -11.62
CA TYR A 67 -1.48 10.90 -10.85
C TYR A 67 -1.75 9.59 -11.61
N GLN A 68 -1.95 9.67 -12.91
CA GLN A 68 -2.13 8.49 -13.75
C GLN A 68 -0.86 7.60 -13.75
N PHE A 69 0.32 8.20 -13.82
CA PHE A 69 1.57 7.46 -13.94
C PHE A 69 2.23 7.09 -12.61
N VAL A 70 1.83 7.71 -11.53
CA VAL A 70 2.24 7.34 -10.16
C VAL A 70 1.61 6.01 -9.73
N GLN A 71 0.50 5.60 -10.33
CA GLN A 71 -0.13 4.32 -10.05
C GLN A 71 0.63 3.17 -10.75
N PRO A 72 0.84 2.03 -10.07
CA PRO A 72 1.41 0.87 -10.74
C PRO A 72 0.47 0.36 -11.84
N ARG A 73 1.04 -0.15 -12.91
CA ARG A 73 0.25 -0.72 -14.02
C ARG A 73 -0.55 -1.91 -13.54
N LEU A 74 -1.81 -1.95 -13.92
CA LEU A 74 -2.65 -3.11 -13.65
C LEU A 74 -2.23 -4.29 -14.54
N PRO A 75 -2.37 -5.53 -14.06
CA PRO A 75 -2.27 -6.70 -14.93
C PRO A 75 -3.20 -6.60 -16.13
N VAL A 76 -2.82 -7.24 -17.24
CA VAL A 76 -3.65 -7.31 -18.43
C VAL A 76 -5.03 -7.90 -18.07
N ALA A 77 -6.10 -7.31 -18.60
CA ALA A 77 -7.47 -7.78 -18.34
C ALA A 77 -7.61 -9.27 -18.68
N GLY A 78 -8.21 -10.04 -17.77
CA GLY A 78 -8.33 -11.49 -17.90
C GLY A 78 -7.15 -12.31 -17.37
N THR A 79 -6.09 -11.64 -16.88
CA THR A 79 -5.01 -12.35 -16.19
C THR A 79 -5.52 -12.95 -14.88
N ILE A 80 -5.36 -14.25 -14.74
CA ILE A 80 -5.63 -14.94 -13.49
C ILE A 80 -4.38 -14.86 -12.60
N PRO A 81 -4.44 -14.18 -11.45
CA PRO A 81 -3.29 -14.10 -10.57
C PRO A 81 -2.91 -15.50 -10.09
N ARG A 82 -1.63 -15.74 -9.96
CA ARG A 82 -1.08 -16.98 -9.38
C ARG A 82 -1.34 -16.96 -7.86
N GLY A 83 -2.58 -17.05 -7.52
CA GLY A 83 -3.06 -16.99 -6.16
C GLY A 83 -3.97 -18.14 -5.86
N TYR A 84 -4.79 -17.95 -4.90
CA TYR A 84 -5.70 -18.93 -4.38
C TYR A 84 -6.96 -19.05 -5.26
N ALA A 85 -7.09 -20.15 -5.97
CA ALA A 85 -8.33 -20.46 -6.69
C ALA A 85 -9.35 -21.04 -5.71
N GLY A 86 -10.39 -20.28 -5.36
CA GLY A 86 -11.44 -20.74 -4.46
C GLY A 86 -11.61 -19.87 -3.20
N ALA A 87 -10.92 -18.73 -3.09
CA ALA A 87 -11.19 -17.76 -2.04
C ALA A 87 -12.65 -17.28 -2.11
N LYS A 88 -13.36 -17.31 -0.98
CA LYS A 88 -14.71 -16.77 -0.94
C LYS A 88 -14.68 -15.25 -1.19
N PRO A 89 -15.66 -14.70 -1.93
CA PRO A 89 -15.71 -13.26 -2.25
C PRO A 89 -15.66 -12.34 -1.04
N SER A 90 -16.08 -12.79 0.12
CA SER A 90 -16.15 -12.02 1.35
C SER A 90 -14.80 -11.76 2.04
N GLY A 91 -13.69 -12.21 1.49
CA GLY A 91 -12.39 -12.06 2.16
C GLY A 91 -12.22 -12.91 3.42
N HIS A 92 -13.20 -13.74 3.74
CA HIS A 92 -13.10 -14.66 4.87
C HIS A 92 -12.05 -15.73 4.59
N ALA A 93 -11.30 -16.08 5.62
CA ALA A 93 -10.41 -17.24 5.56
C ALA A 93 -11.18 -18.45 5.09
N ILE A 94 -10.64 -19.13 4.11
CA ILE A 94 -11.19 -20.42 3.74
C ILE A 94 -10.67 -21.41 4.75
N SER A 95 -11.50 -21.69 5.73
CA SER A 95 -11.38 -22.92 6.47
C SER A 95 -12.05 -24.00 5.61
N ASP A 96 -11.29 -24.98 5.15
CA ASP A 96 -11.88 -26.25 4.81
C ASP A 96 -12.40 -26.91 6.08
N GLU A 97 -13.12 -28.01 5.94
CA GLU A 97 -13.64 -28.77 7.09
C GLU A 97 -12.54 -29.25 8.06
N SER A 98 -11.25 -29.11 7.67
CA SER A 98 -10.08 -29.48 8.45
C SER A 98 -9.51 -28.30 9.28
N ASN A 99 -10.12 -27.14 9.27
CA ASN A 99 -9.62 -25.94 9.97
C ASN A 99 -8.22 -25.43 9.55
N SER A 100 -7.73 -25.91 8.42
CA SER A 100 -6.44 -25.46 7.89
C SER A 100 -6.61 -24.18 7.09
N ILE A 101 -5.86 -23.15 7.45
CA ILE A 101 -5.75 -21.92 6.64
C ILE A 101 -4.92 -22.26 5.41
N VAL A 102 -5.57 -22.27 4.25
CA VAL A 102 -4.85 -22.46 3.00
C VAL A 102 -4.21 -21.14 2.59
N VAL A 103 -2.93 -21.04 2.81
CA VAL A 103 -2.11 -19.91 2.39
C VAL A 103 -1.74 -20.07 0.93
N THR A 104 -1.97 -19.03 0.12
CA THR A 104 -1.56 -19.03 -1.27
C THR A 104 -0.06 -18.84 -1.40
N PRO A 105 0.62 -19.55 -2.32
CA PRO A 105 2.08 -19.49 -2.45
C PRO A 105 2.65 -18.08 -2.71
N ASN A 106 1.84 -17.19 -3.27
CA ASN A 106 2.25 -15.81 -3.58
C ASN A 106 1.48 -14.75 -2.79
N GLY A 107 0.68 -15.16 -1.81
CA GLY A 107 -0.09 -14.25 -0.95
C GLY A 107 -1.17 -13.43 -1.67
N SER A 108 -1.50 -13.77 -2.91
CA SER A 108 -2.53 -13.06 -3.68
C SER A 108 -3.91 -13.64 -3.40
N VAL A 109 -4.71 -12.94 -2.64
CA VAL A 109 -6.11 -13.28 -2.36
C VAL A 109 -7.01 -12.23 -3.01
N PRO A 110 -8.00 -12.63 -3.81
CA PRO A 110 -8.93 -11.69 -4.43
C PRO A 110 -9.69 -10.85 -3.39
N TYR A 111 -9.87 -9.57 -3.71
CA TYR A 111 -10.62 -8.63 -2.90
C TYR A 111 -11.71 -7.97 -3.74
N TYR A 112 -12.97 -8.22 -3.41
CA TYR A 112 -14.12 -7.89 -4.26
C TYR A 112 -14.93 -6.67 -3.77
N TYR A 113 -14.46 -5.98 -2.74
CA TYR A 113 -15.12 -4.77 -2.28
C TYR A 113 -14.67 -3.58 -3.12
N GLU A 114 -15.65 -2.87 -3.68
CA GLU A 114 -15.41 -1.74 -4.57
C GLU A 114 -14.75 -0.56 -3.83
N ILE A 115 -14.08 0.30 -4.62
CA ILE A 115 -13.50 1.56 -4.13
C ILE A 115 -14.61 2.61 -4.11
N SER A 116 -15.57 2.43 -3.21
CA SER A 116 -16.71 3.33 -3.00
C SER A 116 -17.08 3.33 -1.50
N ASP A 117 -17.92 4.28 -1.09
CA ASP A 117 -18.41 4.32 0.29
C ASP A 117 -19.25 3.10 0.61
N GLU A 118 -20.03 2.59 -0.35
CA GLU A 118 -20.83 1.39 -0.23
C GLU A 118 -19.94 0.15 -0.09
N GLY A 119 -18.90 0.02 -0.92
CA GLY A 119 -17.93 -1.07 -0.85
C GLY A 119 -17.18 -1.05 0.48
N ARG A 120 -16.83 0.14 0.97
CA ARG A 120 -16.23 0.32 2.29
C ARG A 120 -17.19 -0.11 3.42
N ALA A 121 -18.44 0.34 3.39
CA ALA A 121 -19.43 -0.03 4.39
C ALA A 121 -19.66 -1.55 4.43
N LYS A 122 -19.71 -2.18 3.27
CA LYS A 122 -19.82 -3.62 3.11
C LYS A 122 -18.59 -4.35 3.68
N ALA A 123 -17.39 -3.90 3.39
CA ALA A 123 -16.16 -4.48 3.95
C ALA A 123 -16.14 -4.37 5.48
N ILE A 124 -16.55 -3.23 6.03
CA ILE A 124 -16.66 -3.01 7.48
C ILE A 124 -17.65 -3.98 8.13
N ALA A 125 -18.78 -4.24 7.48
CA ALA A 125 -19.83 -5.10 8.01
C ALA A 125 -19.50 -6.60 7.89
N GLU A 126 -18.76 -7.01 6.86
CA GLU A 126 -18.55 -8.41 6.53
C GLU A 126 -17.18 -8.95 6.97
N ILE A 127 -16.14 -8.12 6.99
CA ILE A 127 -14.79 -8.55 7.40
C ILE A 127 -14.60 -8.29 8.90
N LEU A 128 -15.02 -9.23 9.70
CA LEU A 128 -14.95 -9.11 11.15
C LEU A 128 -13.68 -9.76 11.70
N GLU A 129 -13.37 -10.97 11.26
CA GLU A 129 -12.29 -11.79 11.80
C GLU A 129 -10.97 -11.57 11.04
N ASN A 130 -9.85 -11.66 11.76
CA ASN A 130 -8.54 -11.85 11.13
C ASN A 130 -8.39 -13.34 10.78
N PRO A 131 -8.07 -13.71 9.53
CA PRO A 131 -7.91 -15.11 9.13
C PRO A 131 -6.70 -15.81 9.75
N TYR A 132 -5.75 -15.04 10.28
CA TYR A 132 -4.57 -15.58 10.92
C TYR A 132 -4.73 -15.47 12.46
N PRO A 133 -4.27 -16.48 13.21
CA PRO A 133 -4.23 -16.39 14.65
C PRO A 133 -3.14 -15.39 15.11
N ILE A 134 -3.30 -14.91 16.33
CA ILE A 134 -2.30 -14.03 16.95
C ILE A 134 -1.07 -14.87 17.30
N THR A 135 0.05 -14.66 16.60
CA THR A 135 1.32 -15.30 16.88
C THR A 135 2.39 -14.27 17.27
N GLU A 136 3.39 -14.67 18.02
CA GLU A 136 4.51 -13.79 18.36
C GLU A 136 5.24 -13.31 17.09
N ASN A 137 5.50 -14.22 16.15
CA ASN A 137 6.14 -13.89 14.88
C ASN A 137 5.27 -12.95 14.04
N GLY A 138 3.96 -13.17 14.00
CA GLY A 138 3.02 -12.29 13.30
C GLY A 138 3.00 -10.87 13.88
N LEU A 139 3.00 -10.74 15.21
CA LEU A 139 3.09 -9.44 15.88
C LEU A 139 4.43 -8.73 15.62
N LYS A 140 5.53 -9.48 15.64
CA LYS A 140 6.86 -8.94 15.33
C LYS A 140 6.93 -8.45 13.89
N LYS A 141 6.48 -9.26 12.94
CA LYS A 141 6.45 -8.90 11.52
C LYS A 141 5.51 -7.73 11.27
N GLY A 142 4.33 -7.74 11.90
CA GLY A 142 3.37 -6.64 11.84
C GLY A 142 3.96 -5.33 12.35
N LYS A 143 4.75 -5.38 13.44
CA LYS A 143 5.49 -4.21 13.94
C LYS A 143 6.49 -3.69 12.92
N GLU A 144 7.34 -4.55 12.36
CA GLU A 144 8.33 -4.16 11.35
C GLU A 144 7.67 -3.45 10.17
N LEU A 145 6.57 -4.01 9.66
CA LEU A 145 5.84 -3.44 8.53
C LEU A 145 5.11 -2.15 8.90
N TYR A 146 4.56 -2.08 10.11
CA TYR A 146 3.93 -0.86 10.63
C TYR A 146 4.94 0.29 10.74
N ASP A 147 6.11 0.02 11.29
CA ASP A 147 7.17 1.01 11.44
C ASP A 147 7.63 1.56 10.08
N ILE A 148 7.68 0.71 9.05
CA ILE A 148 8.08 1.08 7.69
C ILE A 148 6.99 1.89 6.97
N PHE A 149 5.74 1.44 7.01
CA PHE A 149 4.69 1.94 6.11
C PHE A 149 3.64 2.84 6.80
N CYS A 150 3.44 2.69 8.08
CA CYS A 150 2.32 3.32 8.82
C CYS A 150 2.80 4.33 9.86
N GLY A 151 3.82 3.99 10.64
CA GLY A 151 4.30 4.76 11.78
C GLY A 151 4.74 6.17 11.43
N ILE A 152 5.24 6.38 10.21
CA ILE A 152 5.69 7.71 9.76
C ILE A 152 4.56 8.76 9.77
N CYS A 153 3.31 8.33 9.57
CA CYS A 153 2.12 9.18 9.68
C CYS A 153 1.36 8.93 10.99
N HIS A 154 1.11 7.66 11.33
CA HIS A 154 0.26 7.30 12.47
C HIS A 154 0.97 7.31 13.83
N GLY A 155 2.29 7.54 13.86
CA GLY A 155 3.12 7.49 15.07
C GLY A 155 3.40 6.07 15.55
N ASP A 156 4.46 5.90 16.33
CA ASP A 156 4.90 4.59 16.84
C ASP A 156 3.88 3.96 17.80
N LYS A 157 3.02 4.80 18.40
CA LYS A 157 1.97 4.39 19.32
C LYS A 157 0.59 4.30 18.67
N GLY A 158 0.45 4.69 17.40
CA GLY A 158 -0.84 4.78 16.73
C GLY A 158 -1.67 6.01 17.13
N ASP A 159 -1.04 7.01 17.72
CA ASP A 159 -1.62 8.24 18.25
C ASP A 159 -1.83 9.34 17.20
N GLY A 160 -1.48 9.08 15.95
CA GLY A 160 -1.58 10.05 14.86
C GLY A 160 -0.50 11.13 14.88
N ALA A 161 0.53 11.01 15.73
CA ALA A 161 1.61 11.96 15.88
C ALA A 161 2.92 11.50 15.20
N GLY A 162 2.80 10.98 13.97
CA GLY A 162 3.96 10.55 13.19
C GLY A 162 4.82 11.73 12.70
N TYR A 163 6.02 11.41 12.25
CA TYR A 163 7.01 12.40 11.81
C TYR A 163 6.48 13.37 10.75
N LEU A 164 5.67 12.89 9.81
CA LEU A 164 5.15 13.73 8.71
C LEU A 164 4.04 14.70 9.12
N VAL A 165 3.46 14.56 10.30
CA VAL A 165 2.30 15.35 10.75
C VAL A 165 2.54 16.17 12.00
N ARG A 166 3.65 15.95 12.72
CA ARG A 166 3.99 16.71 13.90
C ARG A 166 4.55 18.10 13.57
N ASP A 167 4.35 19.07 14.45
CA ASP A 167 4.68 20.48 14.24
C ASP A 167 6.16 20.75 13.91
N GLU A 168 7.08 19.95 14.43
CA GLU A 168 8.54 20.14 14.27
C GLU A 168 9.13 19.65 12.95
N GLY A 169 8.35 19.16 12.02
CA GLY A 169 8.86 18.61 10.75
C GLY A 169 7.80 18.08 9.83
N GLY A 170 6.54 18.17 10.21
CA GLY A 170 5.43 17.69 9.43
C GLY A 170 5.11 18.59 8.25
N VAL A 171 5.01 17.98 7.07
CA VAL A 171 4.55 18.65 5.83
C VAL A 171 3.16 18.17 5.42
N TYR A 172 2.59 17.23 6.18
CA TYR A 172 1.31 16.64 5.84
C TYR A 172 0.16 17.53 6.36
N PRO A 173 -0.80 17.91 5.52
CA PRO A 173 -1.76 18.97 5.84
C PRO A 173 -2.88 18.52 6.80
N VAL A 174 -3.03 17.23 7.04
CA VAL A 174 -4.13 16.65 7.84
C VAL A 174 -3.59 15.60 8.78
N GLN A 175 -4.00 15.67 10.03
CA GLN A 175 -3.68 14.63 11.01
C GLN A 175 -4.35 13.31 10.62
N PRO A 176 -3.61 12.19 10.61
CA PRO A 176 -4.17 10.88 10.34
C PRO A 176 -5.04 10.41 11.52
N ALA A 177 -5.82 9.38 11.27
CA ALA A 177 -6.65 8.76 12.30
C ALA A 177 -5.80 8.30 13.49
N ILE A 178 -6.30 8.57 14.69
CA ILE A 178 -5.74 8.06 15.95
C ILE A 178 -6.19 6.60 16.10
N LEU A 179 -5.32 5.67 15.70
CA LEU A 179 -5.65 4.25 15.61
C LEU A 179 -5.96 3.60 16.96
N VAL A 180 -5.53 4.20 18.06
CA VAL A 180 -5.73 3.71 19.42
C VAL A 180 -6.92 4.36 20.13
N SER A 181 -7.69 5.22 19.45
CA SER A 181 -8.92 5.78 20.01
C SER A 181 -10.02 4.72 20.21
N ASP A 182 -11.01 5.02 21.06
CA ASP A 182 -12.16 4.14 21.29
C ASP A 182 -12.88 3.80 19.98
N GLU A 183 -13.12 4.81 19.13
CA GLU A 183 -13.77 4.64 17.82
C GLU A 183 -13.05 3.58 16.94
N PHE A 184 -11.74 3.60 16.89
CA PHE A 184 -10.97 2.64 16.10
C PHE A 184 -10.78 1.31 16.82
N THR A 185 -10.77 1.30 18.13
CA THR A 185 -10.71 0.07 18.93
C THR A 185 -11.97 -0.78 18.77
N GLU A 186 -13.14 -0.15 18.69
CA GLU A 186 -14.43 -0.79 18.45
C GLU A 186 -14.67 -1.13 16.96
N ALA A 187 -13.90 -0.55 16.04
CA ALA A 187 -14.05 -0.78 14.63
C ALA A 187 -13.72 -2.23 14.24
N SER A 188 -14.42 -2.76 13.23
CA SER A 188 -14.13 -4.09 12.67
C SER A 188 -12.75 -4.12 11.96
N ASN A 189 -12.21 -5.32 11.79
CA ASN A 189 -10.99 -5.52 11.02
C ASN A 189 -11.14 -5.07 9.55
N GLY A 190 -12.35 -5.14 9.00
CA GLY A 190 -12.66 -4.68 7.66
C GLY A 190 -12.41 -3.19 7.44
N ARG A 191 -12.60 -2.36 8.47
CA ARG A 191 -12.29 -0.93 8.41
C ARG A 191 -10.80 -0.69 8.12
N PHE A 192 -9.93 -1.43 8.79
CA PHE A 192 -8.48 -1.35 8.59
C PHE A 192 -8.09 -1.97 7.25
N TYR A 193 -8.58 -3.18 7.00
CA TYR A 193 -8.21 -3.92 5.80
C TYR A 193 -8.59 -3.18 4.52
N HIS A 194 -9.81 -2.63 4.45
CA HIS A 194 -10.26 -1.85 3.29
C HIS A 194 -9.41 -0.59 3.08
N SER A 195 -9.05 0.11 4.18
CA SER A 195 -8.21 1.30 4.10
C SER A 195 -6.78 0.97 3.65
N ILE A 196 -6.22 -0.14 4.10
CA ILE A 196 -4.90 -0.64 3.63
C ILE A 196 -4.97 -1.03 2.16
N MET A 197 -6.05 -1.68 1.72
CA MET A 197 -6.21 -2.13 0.34
C MET A 197 -6.37 -0.97 -0.65
N ASN A 198 -7.27 -0.05 -0.36
CA ASN A 198 -7.73 0.93 -1.33
C ASN A 198 -7.30 2.36 -1.02
N GLY A 199 -6.74 2.60 0.18
CA GLY A 199 -6.53 3.95 0.69
C GLY A 199 -7.83 4.59 1.18
N ILE A 200 -7.70 5.77 1.77
CA ILE A 200 -8.84 6.61 2.19
C ILE A 200 -8.38 8.06 2.34
N ASN A 201 -9.12 9.00 1.78
CA ASN A 201 -8.77 10.43 1.78
C ASN A 201 -7.35 10.66 1.25
N LEU A 202 -6.44 11.15 2.10
CA LEU A 202 -5.04 11.38 1.75
C LEU A 202 -4.15 10.14 1.94
N MET A 203 -4.66 9.08 2.56
CA MET A 203 -3.92 7.83 2.72
C MET A 203 -3.96 7.03 1.41
N GLY A 204 -2.80 6.78 0.82
CA GLY A 204 -2.68 5.94 -0.37
C GLY A 204 -2.95 4.46 -0.10
N ALA A 205 -3.18 3.70 -1.16
CA ALA A 205 -3.33 2.24 -1.10
C ALA A 205 -1.99 1.55 -0.85
N TYR A 206 -2.02 0.44 -0.11
CA TYR A 206 -0.84 -0.38 0.20
C TYR A 206 -0.95 -1.82 -0.35
N LYS A 207 -1.93 -2.09 -1.20
CA LYS A 207 -2.16 -3.41 -1.80
C LYS A 207 -0.98 -3.93 -2.64
N ASP A 208 -0.18 -3.03 -3.18
CA ASP A 208 1.00 -3.29 -3.98
C ASP A 208 2.29 -3.42 -3.15
N LYS A 209 2.28 -3.01 -1.88
CA LYS A 209 3.42 -2.99 -0.98
C LYS A 209 3.39 -4.10 0.07
N LEU A 210 2.20 -4.54 0.41
CA LEU A 210 1.97 -5.58 1.41
C LEU A 210 1.22 -6.75 0.77
N ASN A 211 1.68 -7.97 0.97
CA ASN A 211 0.95 -9.16 0.57
C ASN A 211 -0.25 -9.43 1.50
N TYR A 212 -1.02 -10.47 1.22
CA TYR A 212 -2.25 -10.77 1.97
C TYR A 212 -1.99 -11.00 3.45
N GLU A 213 -1.02 -11.82 3.81
CA GLU A 213 -0.67 -12.13 5.19
C GLU A 213 -0.11 -10.90 5.91
N GLU A 214 0.78 -10.16 5.26
CA GLU A 214 1.40 -8.95 5.83
C GLU A 214 0.37 -7.88 6.21
N ARG A 215 -0.68 -7.68 5.40
CA ARG A 215 -1.79 -6.77 5.75
C ARG A 215 -2.46 -7.16 7.05
N TRP A 216 -2.70 -8.46 7.25
CA TRP A 216 -3.30 -8.99 8.46
C TRP A 216 -2.37 -8.94 9.67
N GLN A 217 -1.08 -9.14 9.48
CA GLN A 217 -0.07 -8.98 10.53
C GLN A 217 0.04 -7.53 11.00
N VAL A 218 -0.04 -6.56 10.07
CA VAL A 218 -0.12 -5.13 10.43
C VAL A 218 -1.38 -4.83 11.26
N ILE A 219 -2.53 -5.39 10.90
CA ILE A 219 -3.76 -5.23 11.67
C ILE A 219 -3.61 -5.83 13.07
N HIS A 220 -3.03 -7.02 13.21
CA HIS A 220 -2.71 -7.59 14.52
C HIS A 220 -1.81 -6.67 15.35
N TYR A 221 -0.83 -6.05 14.75
CA TYR A 221 0.03 -5.11 15.47
C TYR A 221 -0.75 -3.84 15.90
N ILE A 222 -1.60 -3.28 15.03
CA ILE A 222 -2.48 -2.17 15.42
C ILE A 222 -3.37 -2.56 16.61
N ARG A 223 -3.98 -3.75 16.61
CA ARG A 223 -4.75 -4.28 17.73
C ARG A 223 -3.91 -4.39 19.01
N SER A 224 -2.65 -4.77 18.90
CA SER A 224 -1.74 -4.81 20.04
C SER A 224 -1.43 -3.41 20.61
N LEU A 225 -1.36 -2.37 19.76
CA LEU A 225 -1.25 -0.99 20.20
C LEU A 225 -2.50 -0.54 20.96
N GLN A 226 -3.69 -0.85 20.42
CA GLN A 226 -4.96 -0.58 21.07
C GLN A 226 -5.07 -1.25 22.44
N ALA A 227 -4.70 -2.52 22.52
CA ALA A 227 -4.70 -3.26 23.79
C ALA A 227 -3.77 -2.59 24.81
N ARG A 228 -2.61 -2.16 24.40
CA ARG A 228 -1.65 -1.48 25.28
C ARG A 228 -2.20 -0.14 25.79
N GLU A 229 -2.83 0.65 24.94
CA GLU A 229 -3.42 1.93 25.30
C GLU A 229 -4.55 1.75 26.33
N HIS A 230 -5.37 0.72 26.16
CA HIS A 230 -6.51 0.43 27.04
C HIS A 230 -6.19 -0.50 28.23
N GLY A 231 -4.91 -0.76 28.50
CA GLY A 231 -4.50 -1.65 29.60
C GLY A 231 -4.96 -3.08 29.44
N LYS A 232 -5.16 -3.56 28.20
CA LYS A 232 -5.61 -4.90 27.85
C LYS A 232 -4.44 -5.74 27.32
N VAL A 233 -4.65 -7.05 27.21
CA VAL A 233 -3.67 -8.00 26.71
C VAL A 233 -4.06 -8.45 25.31
N TYR A 234 -3.07 -8.48 24.40
CA TYR A 234 -3.23 -8.99 23.03
C TYR A 234 -1.93 -9.66 22.60
N ASN A 235 -1.85 -10.97 22.78
CA ASN A 235 -0.68 -11.76 22.46
C ASN A 235 -1.06 -13.20 22.04
N GLN A 236 -0.09 -14.04 21.73
CA GLN A 236 -0.33 -15.40 21.24
C GLN A 236 -1.04 -16.33 22.23
N TYR A 237 -1.12 -15.98 23.51
CA TYR A 237 -1.73 -16.82 24.55
C TYR A 237 -3.04 -16.25 25.06
N THR A 238 -3.22 -14.93 24.97
CA THR A 238 -4.37 -14.24 25.60
C THR A 238 -4.76 -13.03 24.79
N ASN A 239 -6.06 -12.90 24.54
CA ASN A 239 -6.67 -11.71 23.98
C ASN A 239 -7.82 -11.24 24.90
N THR A 240 -7.66 -10.07 25.53
CA THR A 240 -8.70 -9.41 26.31
C THR A 240 -9.22 -8.13 25.66
N LEU A 241 -8.70 -7.80 24.46
CA LEU A 241 -9.12 -6.62 23.71
C LEU A 241 -10.50 -6.86 23.06
N ASN A 242 -10.62 -7.97 22.37
CA ASN A 242 -11.85 -8.37 21.67
C ASN A 242 -12.00 -9.90 21.70
N THR A 243 -13.17 -10.40 21.30
CA THR A 243 -13.49 -11.83 21.26
C THR A 243 -13.35 -12.43 19.85
N ILE A 244 -12.92 -11.63 18.89
CA ILE A 244 -12.94 -11.99 17.46
C ILE A 244 -11.59 -12.56 17.04
N ASP A 245 -10.50 -11.89 17.40
CA ASP A 245 -9.15 -12.31 17.03
C ASP A 245 -8.65 -13.42 17.95
N ARG A 246 -8.26 -14.55 17.38
CA ARG A 246 -7.93 -15.77 18.13
C ARG A 246 -6.44 -15.86 18.45
N PRO A 247 -6.06 -16.08 19.73
CA PRO A 247 -4.70 -16.42 20.11
C PRO A 247 -4.27 -17.77 19.52
N ALA A 248 -3.03 -17.90 19.06
CA ALA A 248 -2.49 -19.16 18.53
C ALA A 248 -2.39 -20.26 19.59
N GLY A 249 -2.20 -19.89 20.87
CA GLY A 249 -2.13 -20.82 21.98
C GLY A 249 -3.45 -21.56 22.27
N ASP A 250 -4.60 -20.99 21.91
CA ASP A 250 -5.89 -21.64 22.09
C ASP A 250 -6.06 -22.87 21.18
N HIS A 251 -5.41 -22.88 20.01
CA HIS A 251 -5.44 -24.04 19.12
C HIS A 251 -4.61 -25.23 19.63
N ALA A 252 -3.58 -24.98 20.44
CA ALA A 252 -2.81 -26.06 21.06
C ALA A 252 -3.65 -26.86 22.07
N THR A 253 -4.59 -26.21 22.73
CA THR A 253 -5.48 -26.83 23.72
C THR A 253 -6.54 -27.69 23.04
N ASP A 254 -7.09 -27.24 21.94
CA ASP A 254 -8.11 -27.96 21.17
C ASP A 254 -7.53 -29.22 20.48
N ALA A 255 -6.33 -29.11 19.91
CA ALA A 255 -5.64 -30.25 19.30
C ALA A 255 -5.28 -31.35 20.32
N ILE A 256 -4.87 -30.97 21.53
CA ILE A 256 -4.56 -31.93 22.58
C ILE A 256 -5.85 -32.58 23.12
N THR A 257 -6.95 -31.83 23.22
CA THR A 257 -8.24 -32.37 23.68
C THR A 257 -8.86 -33.34 22.66
N GLN A 258 -8.59 -33.17 21.36
CA GLN A 258 -9.05 -34.12 20.34
C GLN A 258 -8.17 -35.39 20.24
N LEU A 259 -6.92 -35.32 20.67
CA LEU A 259 -6.01 -36.50 20.69
C LEU A 259 -6.21 -37.39 21.93
N VAL A 260 -6.95 -36.92 22.94
CA VAL A 260 -7.22 -37.63 24.19
C VAL A 260 -8.63 -38.22 24.25
N LYS A 261 -9.43 -38.03 23.21
CA LYS A 261 -10.73 -38.71 22.99
C LYS A 261 -10.55 -39.79 21.93
#